data_4696a6eee0ab85e1a963e09e85857d8d
#
_entry.id   4696a6eee0ab85e1a963e09e85857d8d
#
_cell.length_a   1.000
_cell.length_b   1.000
_cell.length_c   1.000
_cell.angle_alpha   90.00
_cell.angle_beta   90.00
_cell.angle_gamma   90.00
#
_symmetry.space_group_name_H-M   'P 1'
#
loop_
_entity.id
_entity.type
_entity.pdbx_description
1 polymer ?
#
loop_
_entity_poly.entity_id
_entity_poly.type
_entity_poly.pdbx_seq_one_letter_code
_entity_poly.pdbx_strand_id
1 'polypeptide(L)'
;VSDRLNPEQRQAVEFVLASRDRAVNISGAAGTGKTATLRELHRGLRDAGKDILALAPTVSAVEELKMVGFKDAMTIERLLQDPNIQAWHKVLIIDEAGMVSGRQMLELLQIAEQNSARIVYSGDTQQIQSVEACDALRILEKESRLKSVSLREVKRQTAAEYREAIQELRRNPGGGLERLDEIGAVRELPFLERPQAIARAYLDSAAKGQDAL
;
A
#
# COMPACT_ATOMS: atom_id res chain seq x y z
N VAL A 1 7.68 -2.09 19.66
CA VAL A 1 7.84 -2.12 18.19
C VAL A 1 9.09 -2.93 17.85
N SER A 2 9.02 -3.80 16.85
CA SER A 2 10.09 -4.75 16.48
C SER A 2 11.37 -4.04 15.98
N ASP A 3 12.55 -4.57 16.38
CA ASP A 3 13.85 -4.08 15.90
C ASP A 3 14.13 -4.40 14.42
N ARG A 4 13.27 -5.21 13.78
CA ARG A 4 13.37 -5.56 12.35
C ARG A 4 12.85 -4.45 11.41
N LEU A 5 12.15 -3.46 11.96
CA LEU A 5 11.66 -2.31 11.20
C LEU A 5 12.75 -1.26 11.06
N ASN A 6 12.77 -0.56 9.92
CA ASN A 6 13.58 0.64 9.80
C ASN A 6 12.99 1.80 10.62
N PRO A 7 13.76 2.90 10.81
CA PRO A 7 13.29 4.04 11.60
C PRO A 7 11.96 4.63 11.13
N GLU A 8 11.75 4.78 9.80
CA GLU A 8 10.51 5.33 9.24
C GLU A 8 9.31 4.40 9.51
N GLN A 9 9.48 3.09 9.33
CA GLN A 9 8.43 2.10 9.60
C GLN A 9 8.08 2.08 11.10
N ARG A 10 9.08 2.15 11.98
CA ARG A 10 8.88 2.23 13.43
C ARG A 10 8.10 3.48 13.79
N GLN A 11 8.52 4.63 13.28
CA GLN A 11 7.82 5.90 13.49
C GLN A 11 6.37 5.84 13.01
N ALA A 12 6.10 5.19 11.86
CA ALA A 12 4.75 5.03 11.34
C ALA A 12 3.87 4.20 12.28
N VAL A 13 4.37 3.08 12.79
CA VAL A 13 3.64 2.26 13.78
C VAL A 13 3.37 3.05 15.06
N GLU A 14 4.39 3.71 15.61
CA GLU A 14 4.26 4.53 16.81
C GLU A 14 3.26 5.68 16.63
N PHE A 15 3.33 6.36 15.49
CA PHE A 15 2.39 7.42 15.13
C PHE A 15 0.94 6.92 15.14
N VAL A 16 0.65 5.79 14.49
CA VAL A 16 -0.70 5.24 14.43
C VAL A 16 -1.17 4.78 15.81
N LEU A 17 -0.31 4.11 16.60
CA LEU A 17 -0.66 3.63 17.94
C LEU A 17 -0.89 4.77 18.94
N ALA A 18 -0.12 5.86 18.85
CA ALA A 18 -0.23 7.01 19.73
C ALA A 18 -1.36 7.98 19.35
N SER A 19 -1.76 8.01 18.07
CA SER A 19 -2.77 8.92 17.57
C SER A 19 -4.17 8.59 18.12
N ARG A 20 -4.91 9.64 18.50
CA ARG A 20 -6.32 9.57 18.89
C ARG A 20 -7.25 10.02 17.75
N ASP A 21 -6.72 10.34 16.59
CA ASP A 21 -7.52 10.76 15.44
C ASP A 21 -8.40 9.61 14.95
N ARG A 22 -9.60 9.93 14.48
CA ARG A 22 -10.54 8.96 13.93
C ARG A 22 -10.06 8.35 12.62
N ALA A 23 -9.25 9.08 11.86
CA ALA A 23 -8.62 8.62 10.64
C ALA A 23 -7.16 9.06 10.59
N VAL A 24 -6.29 8.18 10.13
CA VAL A 24 -4.86 8.46 9.87
C VAL A 24 -4.42 7.74 8.60
N ASN A 25 -3.35 8.22 7.95
CA ASN A 25 -2.81 7.58 6.77
C ASN A 25 -1.33 7.21 6.93
N ILE A 26 -0.97 6.04 6.42
CA ILE A 26 0.41 5.60 6.18
C ILE A 26 0.64 5.70 4.68
N SER A 27 1.28 6.77 4.23
CA SER A 27 1.61 6.98 2.83
C SER A 27 2.95 6.34 2.51
N GLY A 28 3.03 5.59 1.44
CA GLY A 28 4.30 4.98 1.03
C GLY A 28 4.19 4.31 -0.33
N ALA A 29 5.23 4.50 -1.12
CA ALA A 29 5.34 3.91 -2.44
C ALA A 29 5.43 2.38 -2.41
N ALA A 30 5.27 1.72 -3.57
CA ALA A 30 5.55 0.29 -3.68
C ALA A 30 6.98 -0.02 -3.24
N GLY A 31 7.17 -1.09 -2.47
CA GLY A 31 8.47 -1.53 -2.00
C GLY A 31 9.03 -0.79 -0.77
N THR A 32 8.30 0.15 -0.16
CA THR A 32 8.70 0.83 1.09
C THR A 32 8.46 -0.02 2.34
N GLY A 33 7.90 -1.22 2.19
CA GLY A 33 7.64 -2.15 3.28
C GLY A 33 6.37 -1.84 4.07
N LYS A 34 5.34 -1.29 3.43
CA LYS A 34 4.00 -1.12 4.01
C LYS A 34 3.49 -2.39 4.68
N THR A 35 3.62 -3.53 4.02
CA THR A 35 3.20 -4.84 4.53
C THR A 35 3.87 -5.21 5.86
N ALA A 36 5.18 -4.93 6.01
CA ALA A 36 5.90 -5.14 7.26
C ALA A 36 5.43 -4.18 8.37
N THR A 37 5.14 -2.93 8.00
CA THR A 37 4.59 -1.91 8.90
C THR A 37 3.20 -2.31 9.38
N LEU A 38 2.32 -2.77 8.47
CA LEU A 38 0.97 -3.23 8.81
C LEU A 38 0.98 -4.46 9.71
N ARG A 39 1.89 -5.42 9.49
CA ARG A 39 2.06 -6.58 10.40
C ARG A 39 2.41 -6.17 11.82
N GLU A 40 3.33 -5.23 11.98
CA GLU A 40 3.70 -4.74 13.31
C GLU A 40 2.59 -3.92 13.94
N LEU A 41 1.89 -3.10 13.14
CA LEU A 41 0.71 -2.36 13.59
C LEU A 41 -0.40 -3.31 14.06
N HIS A 42 -0.66 -4.40 13.32
CA HIS A 42 -1.59 -5.44 13.73
C HIS A 42 -1.26 -5.98 15.12
N ARG A 43 0.03 -6.33 15.35
CA ARG A 43 0.49 -6.80 16.65
C ARG A 43 0.22 -5.75 17.73
N GLY A 44 0.67 -4.51 17.53
CA GLY A 44 0.50 -3.43 18.52
C GLY A 44 -0.96 -3.12 18.85
N LEU A 45 -1.85 -3.14 17.86
CA LEU A 45 -3.29 -2.95 18.08
C LEU A 45 -3.92 -4.12 18.85
N ARG A 46 -3.52 -5.36 18.54
CA ARG A 46 -3.99 -6.55 19.26
C ARG A 46 -3.51 -6.55 20.72
N ASP A 47 -2.25 -6.20 20.96
CA ASP A 47 -1.69 -6.06 22.31
C ASP A 47 -2.41 -4.97 23.13
N ALA A 48 -2.93 -3.93 22.44
CA ALA A 48 -3.76 -2.88 23.03
C ALA A 48 -5.25 -3.28 23.16
N GLY A 49 -5.62 -4.54 22.92
CA GLY A 49 -6.98 -5.06 23.02
C GLY A 49 -7.95 -4.49 21.98
N LYS A 50 -7.45 -4.06 20.81
CA LYS A 50 -8.29 -3.53 19.73
C LYS A 50 -8.72 -4.62 18.77
N ASP A 51 -10.00 -4.63 18.44
CA ASP A 51 -10.52 -5.43 17.33
C ASP A 51 -10.22 -4.75 16.00
N ILE A 52 -9.79 -5.54 15.04
CA ILE A 52 -9.31 -5.07 13.75
C ILE A 52 -10.14 -5.70 12.63
N LEU A 53 -10.49 -4.91 11.64
CA LEU A 53 -11.05 -5.37 10.37
C LEU A 53 -10.16 -4.83 9.25
N ALA A 54 -9.45 -5.72 8.57
CA ALA A 54 -8.58 -5.38 7.47
C ALA A 54 -9.31 -5.50 6.14
N LEU A 55 -9.17 -4.49 5.30
CA LEU A 55 -9.90 -4.31 4.06
C LEU A 55 -8.93 -3.96 2.92
N ALA A 56 -9.23 -4.42 1.73
CA ALA A 56 -8.51 -4.01 0.51
C ALA A 56 -9.47 -3.95 -0.69
N PRO A 57 -9.16 -3.19 -1.74
CA PRO A 57 -10.00 -3.08 -2.92
C PRO A 57 -10.00 -4.35 -3.79
N THR A 58 -8.94 -5.16 -3.73
CA THR A 58 -8.77 -6.34 -4.58
C THR A 58 -8.62 -7.63 -3.77
N VAL A 59 -8.97 -8.77 -4.37
CA VAL A 59 -8.79 -10.09 -3.74
C VAL A 59 -7.31 -10.40 -3.54
N SER A 60 -6.44 -10.01 -4.47
CA SER A 60 -4.99 -10.19 -4.33
C SER A 60 -4.43 -9.49 -3.09
N ALA A 61 -4.81 -8.23 -2.88
CA ALA A 61 -4.38 -7.47 -1.71
C ALA A 61 -4.96 -8.05 -0.40
N VAL A 62 -6.17 -8.62 -0.44
CA VAL A 62 -6.74 -9.34 0.71
C VAL A 62 -5.89 -10.57 1.06
N GLU A 63 -5.44 -11.35 0.08
CA GLU A 63 -4.58 -12.51 0.34
C GLU A 63 -3.22 -12.08 0.92
N GLU A 64 -2.64 -10.97 0.45
CA GLU A 64 -1.42 -10.41 1.06
C GLU A 64 -1.64 -10.01 2.53
N LEU A 65 -2.77 -9.38 2.85
CA LEU A 65 -3.14 -9.05 4.23
C LEU A 65 -3.27 -10.30 5.10
N LYS A 66 -3.87 -11.37 4.59
CA LYS A 66 -3.99 -12.65 5.30
C LYS A 66 -2.63 -13.27 5.61
N MET A 67 -1.69 -13.23 4.66
CA MET A 67 -0.33 -13.74 4.85
C MET A 67 0.45 -13.00 5.96
N VAL A 68 0.11 -11.75 6.24
CA VAL A 68 0.76 -10.97 7.30
C VAL A 68 0.00 -10.96 8.63
N GLY A 69 -1.06 -11.76 8.75
CA GLY A 69 -1.72 -12.02 10.02
C GLY A 69 -3.16 -11.53 10.14
N PHE A 70 -3.70 -10.81 9.17
CA PHE A 70 -5.10 -10.37 9.15
C PHE A 70 -6.02 -11.48 8.62
N LYS A 71 -6.22 -12.52 9.41
CA LYS A 71 -6.93 -13.73 8.98
C LYS A 71 -8.35 -13.48 8.45
N ASP A 72 -9.02 -12.47 9.00
CA ASP A 72 -10.40 -12.10 8.65
C ASP A 72 -10.43 -10.94 7.62
N ALA A 73 -9.31 -10.70 6.92
CA ALA A 73 -9.26 -9.69 5.88
C ALA A 73 -10.26 -10.01 4.75
N MET A 74 -10.88 -8.96 4.22
CA MET A 74 -11.88 -9.07 3.15
C MET A 74 -11.82 -7.88 2.20
N THR A 75 -12.54 -7.98 1.09
CA THR A 75 -12.66 -6.86 0.16
C THR A 75 -13.58 -5.78 0.73
N ILE A 76 -13.31 -4.53 0.34
CA ILE A 76 -14.20 -3.39 0.67
C ILE A 76 -15.61 -3.70 0.19
N GLU A 77 -15.76 -4.20 -1.04
CA GLU A 77 -17.05 -4.52 -1.63
C GLU A 77 -17.86 -5.51 -0.76
N ARG A 78 -17.18 -6.52 -0.19
CA ARG A 78 -17.84 -7.47 0.73
C ARG A 78 -18.36 -6.79 1.99
N LEU A 79 -17.58 -5.87 2.58
CA LEU A 79 -18.05 -5.11 3.74
C LEU A 79 -19.29 -4.28 3.41
N LEU A 80 -19.29 -3.63 2.24
CA LEU A 80 -20.39 -2.75 1.81
C LEU A 80 -21.67 -3.51 1.47
N GLN A 81 -21.57 -4.78 1.04
CA GLN A 81 -22.71 -5.61 0.64
C GLN A 81 -23.28 -6.46 1.77
N ASP A 82 -22.52 -6.78 2.80
CA ASP A 82 -22.96 -7.67 3.89
C ASP A 82 -23.26 -6.88 5.17
N PRO A 83 -24.55 -6.62 5.48
CA PRO A 83 -24.95 -5.86 6.67
C PRO A 83 -24.67 -6.59 7.98
N ASN A 84 -24.32 -7.89 7.94
CA ASN A 84 -24.01 -8.67 9.13
C ASN A 84 -22.57 -8.46 9.61
N ILE A 85 -21.71 -7.84 8.79
CA ILE A 85 -20.32 -7.56 9.17
C ILE A 85 -20.29 -6.42 10.18
N GLN A 86 -19.88 -6.76 11.41
CA GLN A 86 -19.83 -5.79 12.51
C GLN A 86 -18.55 -4.95 12.45
N ALA A 87 -18.71 -3.62 12.38
CA ALA A 87 -17.61 -2.64 12.44
C ALA A 87 -17.52 -1.89 13.78
N TRP A 88 -18.40 -2.22 14.74
CA TRP A 88 -18.56 -1.51 15.99
C TRP A 88 -17.26 -1.45 16.81
N HIS A 89 -16.80 -0.23 17.09
CA HIS A 89 -15.56 0.08 17.81
C HIS A 89 -14.28 -0.55 17.26
N LYS A 90 -14.29 -1.06 16.04
CA LYS A 90 -13.11 -1.67 15.42
C LYS A 90 -12.16 -0.63 14.83
N VAL A 91 -10.92 -1.07 14.61
CA VAL A 91 -9.96 -0.38 13.76
C VAL A 91 -10.05 -0.95 12.35
N LEU A 92 -10.55 -0.15 11.41
CA LEU A 92 -10.60 -0.51 9.99
C LEU A 92 -9.24 -0.18 9.36
N ILE A 93 -8.50 -1.18 8.94
CA ILE A 93 -7.25 -0.99 8.19
C ILE A 93 -7.57 -1.16 6.72
N ILE A 94 -7.35 -0.13 5.92
CA ILE A 94 -7.63 -0.12 4.49
C ILE A 94 -6.31 -0.08 3.74
N ASP A 95 -5.87 -1.22 3.21
CA ASP A 95 -4.67 -1.28 2.39
C ASP A 95 -4.98 -0.97 0.93
N GLU A 96 -3.96 -0.56 0.18
CA GLU A 96 -4.09 -0.04 -1.19
C GLU A 96 -5.16 1.07 -1.30
N ALA A 97 -5.25 1.93 -0.29
CA ALA A 97 -6.30 2.95 -0.17
C ALA A 97 -6.29 3.98 -1.32
N GLY A 98 -5.18 4.12 -2.06
CA GLY A 98 -5.12 4.92 -3.29
C GLY A 98 -5.97 4.38 -4.43
N MET A 99 -6.36 3.10 -4.39
CA MET A 99 -7.23 2.46 -5.40
C MET A 99 -8.71 2.50 -5.04
N VAL A 100 -9.06 3.02 -3.87
CA VAL A 100 -10.46 3.10 -3.39
C VAL A 100 -11.21 4.20 -4.13
N SER A 101 -12.36 3.87 -4.71
CA SER A 101 -13.20 4.85 -5.41
C SER A 101 -13.79 5.89 -4.44
N GLY A 102 -14.18 7.07 -4.96
CA GLY A 102 -14.80 8.11 -4.15
C GLY A 102 -16.08 7.66 -3.46
N ARG A 103 -16.88 6.85 -4.12
CA ARG A 103 -18.10 6.24 -3.57
C ARG A 103 -17.78 5.32 -2.40
N GLN A 104 -16.88 4.35 -2.61
CA GLN A 104 -16.46 3.42 -1.54
C GLN A 104 -15.84 4.17 -0.36
N MET A 105 -15.04 5.21 -0.61
CA MET A 105 -14.45 6.04 0.44
C MET A 105 -15.53 6.72 1.29
N LEU A 106 -16.57 7.28 0.65
CA LEU A 106 -17.68 7.89 1.36
C LEU A 106 -18.44 6.87 2.23
N GLU A 107 -18.76 5.71 1.66
CA GLU A 107 -19.46 4.64 2.38
C GLU A 107 -18.64 4.12 3.57
N LEU A 108 -17.31 3.96 3.42
CA LEU A 108 -16.40 3.58 4.50
C LEU A 108 -16.37 4.63 5.64
N LEU A 109 -16.34 5.91 5.30
CA LEU A 109 -16.40 6.99 6.29
C LEU A 109 -17.72 6.99 7.05
N GLN A 110 -18.86 6.76 6.37
CA GLN A 110 -20.17 6.64 6.97
C GLN A 110 -20.26 5.44 7.92
N ILE A 111 -19.75 4.27 7.50
CA ILE A 111 -19.68 3.07 8.34
C ILE A 111 -18.83 3.35 9.58
N ALA A 112 -17.68 3.98 9.43
CA ALA A 112 -16.80 4.30 10.55
C ALA A 112 -17.46 5.26 11.55
N GLU A 113 -18.18 6.26 11.06
CA GLU A 113 -18.91 7.21 11.90
C GLU A 113 -20.03 6.53 12.67
N GLN A 114 -20.91 5.79 11.99
CA GLN A 114 -22.05 5.10 12.58
C GLN A 114 -21.64 4.04 13.62
N ASN A 115 -20.48 3.40 13.43
CA ASN A 115 -19.97 2.33 14.29
C ASN A 115 -18.93 2.80 15.30
N SER A 116 -18.64 4.10 15.41
CA SER A 116 -17.56 4.62 16.25
C SER A 116 -16.22 3.92 15.96
N ALA A 117 -16.02 3.48 14.71
CA ALA A 117 -14.81 2.84 14.27
C ALA A 117 -13.72 3.87 13.94
N ARG A 118 -12.48 3.43 13.96
CA ARG A 118 -11.31 4.21 13.57
C ARG A 118 -10.79 3.70 12.24
N ILE A 119 -10.33 4.58 11.36
CA ILE A 119 -9.76 4.18 10.06
C ILE A 119 -8.25 4.42 10.05
N VAL A 120 -7.51 3.44 9.54
CA VAL A 120 -6.10 3.54 9.19
C VAL A 120 -5.98 3.24 7.70
N TYR A 121 -5.72 4.27 6.92
CA TYR A 121 -5.40 4.10 5.50
C TYR A 121 -3.95 3.69 5.32
N SER A 122 -3.68 2.86 4.34
CA SER A 122 -2.34 2.50 3.86
C SER A 122 -2.37 2.52 2.35
N GLY A 123 -1.57 3.36 1.73
CA GLY A 123 -1.61 3.49 0.28
C GLY A 123 -0.53 4.41 -0.28
N ASP A 124 -0.51 4.49 -1.59
CA ASP A 124 0.33 5.39 -2.36
C ASP A 124 -0.56 6.25 -3.26
N THR A 125 -0.62 7.54 -2.99
CA THR A 125 -1.40 8.48 -3.80
C THR A 125 -0.71 8.86 -5.11
N GLN A 126 0.50 8.36 -5.37
CA GLN A 126 1.24 8.54 -6.61
C GLN A 126 1.14 7.34 -7.57
N GLN A 127 0.53 6.22 -7.15
CA GLN A 127 0.27 5.07 -8.01
C GLN A 127 -0.94 5.29 -8.91
N ILE A 128 -1.10 4.38 -9.90
CA ILE A 128 -2.21 4.38 -10.86
C ILE A 128 -3.54 4.38 -10.09
N GLN A 129 -4.37 5.35 -10.43
CA GLN A 129 -5.65 5.61 -9.79
C GLN A 129 -6.71 4.59 -10.21
N SER A 130 -7.75 4.45 -9.39
CA SER A 130 -8.95 3.69 -9.75
C SER A 130 -9.56 4.20 -11.05
N VAL A 131 -9.99 3.28 -11.91
CA VAL A 131 -10.68 3.58 -13.19
C VAL A 131 -12.01 4.32 -12.97
N GLU A 132 -12.64 4.16 -11.81
CA GLU A 132 -13.88 4.86 -11.40
C GLU A 132 -13.62 6.24 -10.78
N ALA A 133 -12.61 6.90 -11.22
CA ALA A 133 -12.25 8.29 -11.07
C ALA A 133 -12.73 9.03 -9.80
N CYS A 134 -11.99 8.90 -8.74
CA CYS A 134 -11.78 10.00 -7.81
C CYS A 134 -10.51 9.70 -7.01
N ASP A 135 -9.56 10.60 -6.97
CA ASP A 135 -8.40 10.59 -6.09
C ASP A 135 -8.82 10.78 -4.62
N ALA A 136 -9.73 9.93 -4.14
CA ALA A 136 -10.40 10.12 -2.87
C ALA A 136 -9.40 10.25 -1.71
N LEU A 137 -8.38 9.38 -1.65
CA LEU A 137 -7.35 9.47 -0.62
C LEU A 137 -6.54 10.77 -0.74
N ARG A 138 -6.17 11.17 -1.95
CA ARG A 138 -5.44 12.42 -2.19
C ARG A 138 -6.27 13.65 -1.83
N ILE A 139 -7.57 13.63 -2.10
CA ILE A 139 -8.48 14.69 -1.68
C ILE A 139 -8.53 14.76 -0.15
N LEU A 140 -8.66 13.62 0.54
CA LEU A 140 -8.63 13.58 1.99
C LEU A 140 -7.31 14.12 2.55
N GLU A 141 -6.16 13.77 1.96
CA GLU A 141 -4.86 14.27 2.38
C GLU A 141 -4.71 15.80 2.20
N LYS A 142 -5.23 16.35 1.11
CA LYS A 142 -5.05 17.77 0.77
C LYS A 142 -6.12 18.68 1.40
N GLU A 143 -7.37 18.24 1.38
CA GLU A 143 -8.51 19.09 1.69
C GLU A 143 -9.09 18.83 3.09
N SER A 144 -8.64 17.77 3.77
CA SER A 144 -9.07 17.47 5.13
C SER A 144 -7.93 17.64 6.15
N ARG A 145 -8.23 17.34 7.43
CA ARG A 145 -7.25 17.30 8.51
C ARG A 145 -6.64 15.91 8.70
N LEU A 146 -6.69 15.06 7.67
CA LEU A 146 -6.11 13.71 7.72
C LEU A 146 -4.61 13.81 7.95
N LYS A 147 -4.15 13.28 9.08
CA LYS A 147 -2.73 13.22 9.37
C LYS A 147 -2.11 12.01 8.67
N SER A 148 -0.97 12.23 8.03
CA SER A 148 -0.24 11.22 7.29
C SER A 148 1.19 11.09 7.80
N VAL A 149 1.68 9.85 7.84
CA VAL A 149 3.10 9.53 8.02
C VAL A 149 3.62 8.86 6.75
N SER A 150 4.80 9.25 6.29
CA SER A 150 5.32 8.79 5.01
C SER A 150 6.45 7.78 5.18
N LEU A 151 6.39 6.68 4.41
CA LEU A 151 7.47 5.72 4.21
C LEU A 151 8.15 6.02 2.87
N ARG A 152 9.40 6.46 2.90
CA ARG A 152 10.15 6.90 1.71
C ARG A 152 11.24 5.92 1.29
N GLU A 153 11.80 5.17 2.26
CA GLU A 153 12.87 4.23 1.99
C GLU A 153 12.37 3.01 1.23
N VAL A 154 12.83 2.84 -0.02
CA VAL A 154 12.49 1.69 -0.86
C VAL A 154 13.39 0.52 -0.53
N LYS A 155 12.84 -0.62 -0.08
CA LYS A 155 13.57 -1.84 0.29
C LYS A 155 13.54 -2.94 -0.77
N ARG A 156 12.63 -2.86 -1.74
CA ARG A 156 12.35 -3.95 -2.69
C ARG A 156 13.46 -4.18 -3.72
N GLN A 157 14.30 -3.16 -3.98
CA GLN A 157 15.40 -3.26 -4.93
C GLN A 157 16.72 -3.51 -4.20
N THR A 158 17.40 -4.57 -4.58
CA THR A 158 18.64 -5.01 -3.93
C THR A 158 19.89 -4.22 -4.39
N ALA A 159 19.92 -3.73 -5.64
CA ALA A 159 21.01 -2.91 -6.16
C ALA A 159 20.82 -1.43 -5.78
N ALA A 160 21.82 -0.82 -5.15
CA ALA A 160 21.77 0.57 -4.72
C ALA A 160 21.54 1.54 -5.90
N GLU A 161 22.24 1.33 -7.00
CA GLU A 161 22.14 2.12 -8.23
C GLU A 161 20.74 2.09 -8.86
N TYR A 162 20.11 0.91 -8.87
CA TYR A 162 18.74 0.76 -9.36
C TYR A 162 17.72 1.50 -8.46
N ARG A 163 17.92 1.46 -7.14
CA ARG A 163 17.07 2.23 -6.20
C ARG A 163 17.16 3.73 -6.43
N GLU A 164 18.38 4.24 -6.63
CA GLU A 164 18.61 5.66 -6.93
C GLU A 164 17.95 6.06 -8.25
N ALA A 165 18.11 5.25 -9.30
CA ALA A 165 17.49 5.49 -10.61
C ALA A 165 15.94 5.53 -10.51
N ILE A 166 15.32 4.61 -9.75
CA ILE A 166 13.87 4.60 -9.52
C ILE A 166 13.42 5.82 -8.69
N GLN A 167 14.20 6.26 -7.71
CA GLN A 167 13.89 7.49 -6.95
C GLN A 167 13.98 8.72 -7.83
N GLU A 168 14.99 8.79 -8.70
CA GLU A 168 15.12 9.87 -9.68
C GLU A 168 13.97 9.86 -10.68
N LEU A 169 13.61 8.71 -11.22
CA LEU A 169 12.48 8.56 -12.15
C LEU A 169 11.16 9.15 -11.59
N ARG A 170 10.96 9.06 -10.28
CA ARG A 170 9.77 9.63 -9.61
C ARG A 170 9.81 11.15 -9.49
N ARG A 171 10.99 11.74 -9.37
CA ARG A 171 11.19 13.19 -9.23
C ARG A 171 11.33 13.88 -10.60
N ASN A 172 12.06 13.25 -11.47
CA ASN A 172 12.42 13.70 -12.80
C ASN A 172 12.38 12.49 -13.76
N PRO A 173 11.25 12.26 -14.46
CA PRO A 173 11.10 11.09 -15.33
C PRO A 173 12.19 10.97 -16.42
N GLY A 174 12.63 12.09 -17.00
CA GLY A 174 13.69 12.08 -18.02
C GLY A 174 15.03 11.63 -17.44
N GLY A 175 15.52 12.28 -16.41
CA GLY A 175 16.79 11.92 -15.77
C GLY A 175 16.80 10.54 -15.14
N GLY A 176 15.65 10.09 -14.61
CA GLY A 176 15.51 8.73 -14.08
C GLY A 176 15.58 7.66 -15.17
N LEU A 177 15.02 7.92 -16.35
CA LEU A 177 15.10 6.99 -17.49
C LEU A 177 16.55 6.90 -18.01
N GLU A 178 17.25 8.04 -18.17
CA GLU A 178 18.65 8.07 -18.54
C GLU A 178 19.51 7.24 -17.56
N ARG A 179 19.28 7.40 -16.27
CA ARG A 179 20.02 6.65 -15.24
C ARG A 179 19.71 5.15 -15.24
N LEU A 180 18.48 4.76 -15.57
CA LEU A 180 18.13 3.35 -15.79
C LEU A 180 18.82 2.76 -17.01
N ASP A 181 18.99 3.55 -18.08
CA ASP A 181 19.73 3.16 -19.28
C ASP A 181 21.21 2.99 -19.00
N GLU A 182 21.83 3.96 -18.30
CA GLU A 182 23.24 3.91 -17.88
C GLU A 182 23.60 2.61 -17.10
N ILE A 183 22.71 2.14 -16.25
CA ILE A 183 22.89 0.88 -15.49
C ILE A 183 22.44 -0.37 -16.27
N GLY A 184 22.08 -0.23 -17.55
CA GLY A 184 21.67 -1.33 -18.42
C GLY A 184 20.30 -1.95 -18.07
N ALA A 185 19.46 -1.23 -17.32
CA ALA A 185 18.12 -1.67 -16.95
C ALA A 185 17.08 -1.43 -18.05
N VAL A 186 17.41 -0.63 -19.07
CA VAL A 186 16.56 -0.36 -20.24
C VAL A 186 17.07 -1.18 -21.42
N ARG A 187 16.18 -1.79 -22.17
CA ARG A 187 16.49 -2.50 -23.42
C ARG A 187 15.56 -2.01 -24.51
N GLU A 188 16.11 -1.37 -25.51
CA GLU A 188 15.38 -0.99 -26.71
C GLU A 188 15.28 -2.18 -27.67
N LEU A 189 14.08 -2.52 -28.05
CA LEU A 189 13.80 -3.64 -28.97
C LEU A 189 12.77 -3.21 -30.00
N PRO A 190 12.90 -3.69 -31.26
CA PRO A 190 11.85 -3.53 -32.28
C PRO A 190 10.52 -4.07 -31.77
N PHE A 191 9.43 -3.41 -32.16
CA PHE A 191 8.10 -3.73 -31.62
C PHE A 191 7.74 -5.22 -31.73
N LEU A 192 8.06 -5.86 -32.87
CA LEU A 192 7.76 -7.26 -33.13
C LEU A 192 8.59 -8.25 -32.29
N GLU A 193 9.73 -7.84 -31.76
CA GLU A 193 10.63 -8.68 -30.96
C GLU A 193 10.29 -8.63 -29.46
N ARG A 194 9.59 -7.59 -29.00
CA ARG A 194 9.28 -7.35 -27.57
C ARG A 194 8.55 -8.52 -26.92
N PRO A 195 7.48 -9.12 -27.51
CA PRO A 195 6.78 -10.23 -26.86
C PRO A 195 7.65 -11.44 -26.61
N GLN A 196 8.52 -11.80 -27.56
CA GLN A 196 9.44 -12.94 -27.40
C GLN A 196 10.53 -12.66 -26.36
N ALA A 197 11.05 -11.43 -26.32
CA ALA A 197 12.06 -11.03 -25.34
C ALA A 197 11.48 -11.02 -23.92
N ILE A 198 10.26 -10.54 -23.73
CA ILE A 198 9.55 -10.56 -22.44
C ILE A 198 9.31 -12.01 -21.99
N ALA A 199 8.82 -12.88 -22.90
CA ALA A 199 8.59 -14.28 -22.58
C ALA A 199 9.88 -15.01 -22.15
N ARG A 200 11.00 -14.77 -22.86
CA ARG A 200 12.30 -15.34 -22.48
C ARG A 200 12.76 -14.84 -21.12
N ALA A 201 12.72 -13.53 -20.88
CA ALA A 201 13.11 -12.95 -19.60
C ALA A 201 12.28 -13.51 -18.43
N TYR A 202 10.97 -13.68 -18.64
CA TYR A 202 10.08 -14.31 -17.66
C TYR A 202 10.50 -15.76 -17.35
N LEU A 203 10.73 -16.58 -18.37
CA LEU A 203 11.13 -17.98 -18.21
C LEU A 203 12.49 -18.10 -17.51
N ASP A 204 13.46 -17.23 -17.87
CA ASP A 204 14.78 -17.19 -17.24
C ASP A 204 14.70 -16.80 -15.76
N SER A 205 13.84 -15.86 -15.40
CA SER A 205 13.61 -15.45 -14.00
C SER A 205 12.92 -16.56 -13.21
N ALA A 206 11.89 -17.18 -13.78
CA ALA A 206 11.17 -18.28 -13.15
C ALA A 206 12.10 -19.50 -12.91
N ALA A 207 12.97 -19.81 -13.85
CA ALA A 207 13.97 -20.88 -13.71
C ALA A 207 14.99 -20.62 -12.58
N LYS A 208 15.24 -19.33 -12.26
CA LYS A 208 16.13 -18.91 -11.16
C LYS A 208 15.38 -18.76 -9.83
N GLY A 209 14.07 -19.06 -9.77
CA GLY A 209 13.23 -18.87 -8.58
C GLY A 209 13.06 -17.40 -8.19
N GLN A 210 13.18 -16.47 -9.15
CA GLN A 210 12.98 -15.05 -8.97
C GLN A 210 11.56 -14.69 -9.39
N ASP A 211 10.89 -13.85 -8.60
CA ASP A 211 9.60 -13.29 -9.01
C ASP A 211 9.81 -12.38 -10.22
N ALA A 212 9.21 -12.76 -11.34
CA ALA A 212 9.17 -11.98 -12.56
C ALA A 212 7.81 -11.32 -12.67
N LEU A 213 7.75 -10.04 -12.33
CA LEU A 213 6.62 -9.14 -12.58
C LEU A 213 6.99 -8.19 -13.71
#